data_06b844df837c2665d345e50b28a30d7e
#
_entry.id   06b844df837c2665d345e50b28a30d7e
#
_cell.length_a   1.000
_cell.length_b   1.000
_cell.length_c   1.000
_cell.angle_alpha   90.00
_cell.angle_beta   90.00
_cell.angle_gamma   90.00
#
_symmetry.space_group_name_H-M   'P 1'
#
loop_
_entity.id
_entity.type
_entity.pdbx_description
1 polymer ?
#
loop_
_entity_poly.entity_id
_entity_poly.type
_entity_poly.pdbx_seq_one_letter_code
_entity_poly.pdbx_strand_id
1 'polypeptide(L)'
;MRSTISRSSRARTWLVAAAVVVSSLLTGCMLFAKPPADLDYSRTRTSESGRYTATIKPDGDSIPQGKLQRWTLHLETANGAPVDLCTVTVDGGMPQHGHGLPTKPRVTRRLGNGDHLVEGMKFNMGGWWVVKFRVRATAGADSLVFNLKL
;
A
#
# COMPACT_ATOMS: atom_id res chain seq x y z
N MET A 1 -29.84 55.53 35.32
CA MET A 1 -28.96 54.36 35.17
C MET A 1 -29.53 53.43 34.12
N ARG A 2 -28.97 53.41 32.94
CA ARG A 2 -29.38 52.49 31.86
C ARG A 2 -28.29 51.44 31.71
N SER A 3 -28.62 50.16 31.96
CA SER A 3 -27.73 49.04 31.77
C SER A 3 -27.73 48.60 30.29
N THR A 4 -26.62 48.76 29.61
CA THR A 4 -26.39 48.24 28.27
C THR A 4 -25.98 46.77 28.36
N ILE A 5 -26.89 45.84 28.07
CA ILE A 5 -26.60 44.42 27.99
C ILE A 5 -25.91 44.16 26.65
N SER A 6 -24.65 43.73 26.72
CA SER A 6 -23.80 43.38 25.58
C SER A 6 -24.37 42.22 24.76
N ARG A 7 -24.75 42.49 23.50
CA ARG A 7 -25.21 41.53 22.52
C ARG A 7 -24.09 40.71 21.83
N SER A 8 -22.82 40.92 22.26
CA SER A 8 -21.67 40.37 21.49
C SER A 8 -21.24 38.94 21.85
N SER A 9 -21.67 38.37 22.97
CA SER A 9 -21.21 37.05 23.41
C SER A 9 -21.94 35.88 22.74
N ARG A 10 -23.21 36.06 22.35
CA ARG A 10 -24.00 34.99 21.74
C ARG A 10 -23.59 34.67 20.27
N ALA A 11 -23.23 35.70 19.50
CA ALA A 11 -22.81 35.51 18.10
C ALA A 11 -21.47 34.76 17.98
N ARG A 12 -20.54 34.96 18.92
CA ARG A 12 -19.25 34.26 18.96
C ARG A 12 -19.39 32.76 19.26
N THR A 13 -20.33 32.40 20.14
CA THR A 13 -20.58 31.01 20.52
C THR A 13 -21.16 30.18 19.35
N TRP A 14 -22.03 30.79 18.54
CA TRP A 14 -22.62 30.13 17.36
C TRP A 14 -21.61 29.91 16.22
N LEU A 15 -20.67 30.86 16.02
CA LEU A 15 -19.63 30.74 15.01
C LEU A 15 -18.61 29.63 15.35
N VAL A 16 -18.26 29.46 16.62
CA VAL A 16 -17.36 28.41 17.08
C VAL A 16 -18.03 27.03 16.95
N ALA A 17 -19.32 26.94 17.34
CA ALA A 17 -20.06 25.68 17.19
C ALA A 17 -20.22 25.24 15.72
N ALA A 18 -20.49 26.18 14.80
CA ALA A 18 -20.59 25.91 13.39
C ALA A 18 -19.26 25.46 12.79
N ALA A 19 -18.13 26.05 13.18
CA ALA A 19 -16.80 25.66 12.73
C ALA A 19 -16.40 24.25 13.16
N VAL A 20 -16.75 23.83 14.38
CA VAL A 20 -16.47 22.48 14.89
C VAL A 20 -17.30 21.41 14.17
N VAL A 21 -18.57 21.70 13.84
CA VAL A 21 -19.45 20.77 13.12
C VAL A 21 -18.97 20.57 11.66
N VAL A 22 -18.55 21.65 10.98
CA VAL A 22 -18.01 21.56 9.61
C VAL A 22 -16.69 20.79 9.58
N SER A 23 -15.83 20.95 10.60
CA SER A 23 -14.56 20.21 10.70
C SER A 23 -14.76 18.71 10.89
N SER A 24 -15.81 18.28 11.60
CA SER A 24 -16.12 16.85 11.83
C SER A 24 -16.73 16.14 10.61
N LEU A 25 -17.36 16.89 9.69
CA LEU A 25 -17.94 16.30 8.46
C LEU A 25 -16.91 16.02 7.38
N LEU A 26 -15.74 16.69 7.41
CA LEU A 26 -14.65 16.46 6.45
C LEU A 26 -13.80 15.24 6.77
N THR A 27 -13.80 14.76 8.01
CA THR A 27 -12.97 13.59 8.42
C THR A 27 -13.66 12.26 8.13
N GLY A 28 -14.96 12.24 7.88
CA GLY A 28 -15.75 11.01 7.67
C GLY A 28 -15.71 10.41 6.24
N CYS A 29 -15.29 11.18 5.23
CA CYS A 29 -15.36 10.72 3.82
C CYS A 29 -14.16 9.90 3.35
N MET A 30 -13.09 9.74 4.13
CA MET A 30 -11.91 8.96 3.69
C MET A 30 -11.98 7.46 4.01
N LEU A 31 -12.94 7.02 4.83
CA LEU A 31 -12.96 5.64 5.34
C LEU A 31 -13.58 4.61 4.38
N PHE A 32 -14.16 5.02 3.25
CA PHE A 32 -14.82 4.13 2.30
C PHE A 32 -14.56 4.50 0.82
N ALA A 33 -13.38 5.04 0.53
CA ALA A 33 -13.01 5.32 -0.85
C ALA A 33 -13.04 4.01 -1.66
N LYS A 34 -13.84 3.97 -2.73
CA LYS A 34 -13.80 2.84 -3.68
C LYS A 34 -12.40 2.77 -4.29
N PRO A 35 -11.93 1.53 -4.64
CA PRO A 35 -10.69 1.43 -5.41
C PRO A 35 -10.82 2.26 -6.70
N PRO A 36 -9.74 2.91 -7.16
CA PRO A 36 -9.70 3.49 -8.50
C PRO A 36 -10.18 2.46 -9.54
N ALA A 37 -10.92 2.93 -10.55
CA ALA A 37 -11.53 2.04 -11.54
C ALA A 37 -10.51 1.42 -12.51
N ASP A 38 -9.36 2.07 -12.67
CA ASP A 38 -8.30 1.78 -13.64
C ASP A 38 -7.06 1.12 -13.01
N LEU A 39 -7.21 0.44 -11.88
CA LEU A 39 -6.10 -0.24 -11.23
C LEU A 39 -5.58 -1.39 -12.11
N ASP A 40 -4.29 -1.35 -12.40
CA ASP A 40 -3.60 -2.46 -13.03
C ASP A 40 -3.31 -3.57 -12.00
N TYR A 41 -3.90 -4.74 -12.21
CA TYR A 41 -3.75 -5.95 -11.41
C TYR A 41 -2.74 -6.94 -12.01
N SER A 42 -1.94 -6.51 -13.00
CA SER A 42 -0.88 -7.33 -13.59
C SER A 42 0.10 -7.80 -12.52
N ARG A 43 0.53 -9.05 -12.65
CA ARG A 43 1.57 -9.64 -11.78
C ARG A 43 2.98 -9.30 -12.25
N THR A 44 3.14 -8.61 -13.36
CA THR A 44 4.41 -8.10 -13.86
C THR A 44 4.35 -6.59 -13.89
N ARG A 45 5.32 -5.92 -13.27
CA ARG A 45 5.37 -4.46 -13.14
C ARG A 45 6.76 -3.95 -13.43
N THR A 46 6.82 -2.78 -14.06
CA THR A 46 8.03 -1.97 -14.12
C THR A 46 8.12 -1.08 -12.88
N SER A 47 9.31 -0.89 -12.34
CA SER A 47 9.56 -0.03 -11.18
C SER A 47 9.32 1.46 -11.51
N GLU A 48 9.11 2.27 -10.48
CA GLU A 48 8.72 3.69 -10.58
C GLU A 48 9.70 4.51 -11.47
N SER A 49 11.01 4.23 -11.38
CA SER A 49 12.04 4.89 -12.21
C SER A 49 12.49 4.03 -13.41
N GLY A 50 11.82 2.93 -13.70
CA GLY A 50 12.11 2.07 -14.85
C GLY A 50 13.38 1.23 -14.75
N ARG A 51 14.04 1.14 -13.55
CA ARG A 51 15.30 0.39 -13.41
C ARG A 51 15.12 -1.11 -13.41
N TYR A 52 13.94 -1.59 -13.00
CA TYR A 52 13.64 -3.00 -12.81
C TYR A 52 12.29 -3.36 -13.42
N THR A 53 12.18 -4.60 -13.83
CA THR A 53 10.91 -5.29 -14.06
C THR A 53 10.80 -6.43 -13.06
N ALA A 54 9.66 -6.60 -12.44
CA ALA A 54 9.43 -7.70 -11.53
C ALA A 54 8.12 -8.43 -11.80
N THR A 55 8.14 -9.74 -11.59
CA THR A 55 6.95 -10.60 -11.64
C THR A 55 6.77 -11.28 -10.28
N ILE A 56 5.55 -11.22 -9.74
CA ILE A 56 5.17 -11.93 -8.52
C ILE A 56 4.44 -13.23 -8.84
N LYS A 57 4.83 -14.32 -8.19
CA LYS A 57 4.20 -15.64 -8.30
C LYS A 57 3.87 -16.16 -6.91
N PRO A 58 2.61 -16.09 -6.45
CA PRO A 58 2.16 -16.80 -5.26
C PRO A 58 2.40 -18.30 -5.41
N ASP A 59 2.65 -18.98 -4.29
CA ASP A 59 2.77 -20.44 -4.24
C ASP A 59 1.35 -21.03 -4.31
N GLY A 60 0.93 -21.45 -5.51
CA GLY A 60 -0.41 -21.94 -5.84
C GLY A 60 -1.21 -20.99 -6.75
N ASP A 61 -2.37 -21.48 -7.20
CA ASP A 61 -3.21 -20.80 -8.21
C ASP A 61 -4.02 -19.63 -7.65
N SER A 62 -4.26 -19.61 -6.35
CA SER A 62 -5.03 -18.57 -5.65
C SER A 62 -4.27 -18.01 -4.45
N ILE A 63 -4.68 -16.82 -4.01
CA ILE A 63 -4.18 -16.17 -2.80
C ILE A 63 -5.20 -16.41 -1.66
N PRO A 64 -5.01 -17.44 -0.80
CA PRO A 64 -5.97 -17.75 0.26
C PRO A 64 -5.95 -16.72 1.38
N GLN A 65 -7.13 -16.30 1.84
CA GLN A 65 -7.27 -15.40 2.97
C GLN A 65 -6.88 -16.10 4.29
N GLY A 66 -6.32 -15.32 5.21
CA GLY A 66 -5.98 -15.76 6.56
C GLY A 66 -4.80 -16.73 6.67
N LYS A 67 -4.23 -17.20 5.57
CA LYS A 67 -3.11 -18.15 5.56
C LYS A 67 -1.79 -17.49 5.24
N LEU A 68 -0.72 -17.96 5.87
CA LEU A 68 0.65 -17.61 5.48
C LEU A 68 0.98 -18.25 4.14
N GLN A 69 1.66 -17.47 3.29
CA GLN A 69 2.01 -17.86 1.94
C GLN A 69 3.48 -17.56 1.65
N ARG A 70 4.00 -18.27 0.68
CA ARG A 70 5.28 -18.01 0.05
C ARG A 70 5.05 -17.54 -1.38
N TRP A 71 5.84 -16.61 -1.83
CA TRP A 71 5.82 -16.10 -3.20
C TRP A 71 7.22 -16.15 -3.79
N THR A 72 7.31 -16.28 -5.10
CA THR A 72 8.52 -15.99 -5.83
C THR A 72 8.40 -14.58 -6.42
N LEU A 73 9.38 -13.74 -6.10
CA LEU A 73 9.62 -12.48 -6.78
C LEU A 73 10.71 -12.71 -7.81
N HIS A 74 10.36 -12.69 -9.09
CA HIS A 74 11.32 -12.66 -10.18
C HIS A 74 11.69 -11.20 -10.47
N LEU A 75 12.97 -10.89 -10.51
CA LEU A 75 13.48 -9.53 -10.66
C LEU A 75 14.53 -9.46 -11.78
N GLU A 76 14.30 -8.54 -12.71
CA GLU A 76 15.19 -8.24 -13.82
C GLU A 76 15.53 -6.74 -13.85
N THR A 77 16.67 -6.41 -14.44
CA THR A 77 16.99 -5.03 -14.83
C THR A 77 16.10 -4.60 -16.01
N ALA A 78 16.10 -3.31 -16.35
CA ALA A 78 15.41 -2.78 -17.53
C ALA A 78 15.80 -3.48 -18.86
N ASN A 79 16.99 -4.07 -18.91
CA ASN A 79 17.50 -4.78 -20.08
C ASN A 79 17.21 -6.30 -20.05
N GLY A 80 16.42 -6.78 -19.09
CA GLY A 80 16.06 -8.18 -18.95
C GLY A 80 17.14 -9.06 -18.30
N ALA A 81 18.21 -8.48 -17.74
CA ALA A 81 19.22 -9.25 -17.01
C ALA A 81 18.71 -9.60 -15.59
N PRO A 82 18.85 -10.85 -15.13
CA PRO A 82 18.41 -11.25 -13.80
C PRO A 82 19.16 -10.53 -12.70
N VAL A 83 18.45 -10.15 -11.62
CA VAL A 83 19.00 -9.43 -10.47
C VAL A 83 19.02 -10.35 -9.25
N ASP A 84 20.13 -11.05 -9.05
CA ASP A 84 20.33 -11.96 -7.90
C ASP A 84 20.85 -11.24 -6.66
N LEU A 85 21.76 -10.26 -6.83
CA LEU A 85 22.41 -9.55 -5.75
C LEU A 85 21.69 -8.24 -5.44
N CYS A 86 20.71 -8.30 -4.55
CA CYS A 86 19.95 -7.15 -4.11
C CYS A 86 19.49 -7.27 -2.66
N THR A 87 19.09 -6.13 -2.09
CA THR A 87 18.26 -6.07 -0.90
C THR A 87 16.84 -5.70 -1.30
N VAL A 88 15.87 -6.49 -0.85
CA VAL A 88 14.45 -6.22 -1.10
C VAL A 88 13.74 -6.09 0.24
N THR A 89 13.02 -4.99 0.43
CA THR A 89 12.07 -4.84 1.53
C THR A 89 10.65 -4.95 0.99
N VAL A 90 9.80 -5.63 1.76
CA VAL A 90 8.40 -5.87 1.40
C VAL A 90 7.50 -5.13 2.37
N ASP A 91 6.53 -4.40 1.86
CA ASP A 91 5.52 -3.67 2.60
C ASP A 91 4.18 -3.75 1.85
N GLY A 92 3.11 -3.31 2.47
CA GLY A 92 1.80 -3.27 1.82
C GLY A 92 0.67 -3.04 2.80
N GLY A 93 -0.56 -3.06 2.27
CA GLY A 93 -1.75 -2.88 3.07
C GLY A 93 -3.01 -2.72 2.23
N MET A 94 -4.10 -2.38 2.90
CA MET A 94 -5.38 -2.03 2.31
C MET A 94 -5.60 -0.52 2.38
N PRO A 95 -5.44 0.23 1.29
CA PRO A 95 -5.62 1.69 1.31
C PRO A 95 -7.02 2.11 1.77
N GLN A 96 -8.04 1.32 1.44
CA GLN A 96 -9.43 1.59 1.82
C GLN A 96 -9.70 1.46 3.32
N HIS A 97 -8.88 0.69 4.04
CA HIS A 97 -9.05 0.41 5.47
C HIS A 97 -7.95 1.04 6.33
N GLY A 98 -6.97 1.69 5.72
CA GLY A 98 -5.91 2.41 6.43
C GLY A 98 -4.98 1.52 7.26
N HIS A 99 -4.91 0.22 6.98
CA HIS A 99 -4.03 -0.70 7.71
C HIS A 99 -3.04 -1.43 6.78
N GLY A 100 -1.90 -1.80 7.34
CA GLY A 100 -0.84 -2.53 6.65
C GLY A 100 -1.10 -4.03 6.55
N LEU A 101 -0.07 -4.75 6.07
CA LEU A 101 -0.06 -6.21 6.11
C LEU A 101 -0.07 -6.70 7.56
N PRO A 102 -0.79 -7.79 7.88
CA PRO A 102 -0.87 -8.33 9.24
C PRO A 102 0.43 -9.02 9.70
N THR A 103 1.38 -9.16 8.80
CA THR A 103 2.69 -9.80 8.99
C THR A 103 3.79 -8.89 8.46
N LYS A 104 5.05 -9.31 8.66
CA LYS A 104 6.23 -8.64 8.11
C LYS A 104 6.90 -9.57 7.09
N PRO A 105 6.42 -9.61 5.83
CA PRO A 105 7.03 -10.43 4.79
C PRO A 105 8.45 -9.99 4.51
N ARG A 106 9.27 -10.93 4.07
CA ARG A 106 10.67 -10.65 3.72
C ARG A 106 11.18 -11.64 2.68
N VAL A 107 12.18 -11.23 1.92
CA VAL A 107 12.98 -12.16 1.12
C VAL A 107 13.84 -12.97 2.08
N THR A 108 13.69 -14.28 2.05
CA THR A 108 14.41 -15.23 2.92
C THR A 108 15.50 -15.98 2.19
N ARG A 109 15.38 -16.13 0.88
CA ARG A 109 16.34 -16.89 0.06
C ARG A 109 16.37 -16.37 -1.37
N ARG A 110 17.57 -16.35 -1.96
CA ARG A 110 17.79 -16.22 -3.38
C ARG A 110 17.73 -17.61 -4.01
N LEU A 111 16.96 -17.74 -5.09
CA LEU A 111 16.79 -19.01 -5.80
C LEU A 111 17.66 -19.08 -7.07
N GLY A 112 18.25 -17.93 -7.46
CA GLY A 112 19.05 -17.77 -8.68
C GLY A 112 18.23 -17.30 -9.87
N ASN A 113 18.89 -16.82 -10.90
CA ASN A 113 18.27 -16.32 -12.13
C ASN A 113 17.20 -15.25 -11.89
N GLY A 114 17.46 -14.32 -10.95
CA GLY A 114 16.56 -13.24 -10.59
C GLY A 114 15.41 -13.65 -9.67
N ASP A 115 15.30 -14.91 -9.28
CA ASP A 115 14.23 -15.40 -8.41
C ASP A 115 14.58 -15.27 -6.92
N HIS A 116 13.65 -14.74 -6.16
CA HIS A 116 13.75 -14.50 -4.72
C HIS A 116 12.54 -15.09 -4.00
N LEU A 117 12.78 -15.91 -2.98
CA LEU A 117 11.71 -16.44 -2.13
C LEU A 117 11.28 -15.37 -1.13
N VAL A 118 10.00 -15.00 -1.19
CA VAL A 118 9.33 -14.10 -0.25
C VAL A 118 8.45 -14.93 0.66
N GLU A 119 8.70 -14.89 1.96
CA GLU A 119 7.93 -15.61 2.97
C GLU A 119 7.21 -14.64 3.91
N GLY A 120 6.13 -15.14 4.50
CA GLY A 120 5.34 -14.39 5.47
C GLY A 120 4.25 -13.51 4.85
N MET A 121 3.92 -13.67 3.59
CA MET A 121 2.77 -12.99 2.98
C MET A 121 1.47 -13.49 3.62
N LYS A 122 0.60 -12.57 4.03
CA LYS A 122 -0.72 -12.90 4.58
C LYS A 122 -1.70 -11.76 4.34
N PHE A 123 -2.93 -12.13 4.01
CA PHE A 123 -4.04 -11.21 3.75
C PHE A 123 -5.25 -11.65 4.56
N ASN A 124 -5.76 -10.80 5.44
CA ASN A 124 -6.80 -11.19 6.40
C ASN A 124 -8.22 -11.12 5.83
N MET A 125 -8.44 -10.38 4.76
CA MET A 125 -9.77 -10.14 4.20
C MET A 125 -9.71 -9.96 2.69
N GLY A 126 -10.85 -10.05 2.03
CA GLY A 126 -11.02 -9.73 0.62
C GLY A 126 -10.95 -8.23 0.36
N GLY A 127 -10.80 -7.86 -0.91
CA GLY A 127 -10.77 -6.49 -1.37
C GLY A 127 -9.47 -6.09 -2.05
N TRP A 128 -9.24 -4.78 -2.16
CA TRP A 128 -8.06 -4.23 -2.81
C TRP A 128 -6.89 -4.12 -1.82
N TRP A 129 -5.80 -4.81 -2.16
CA TRP A 129 -4.52 -4.75 -1.47
C TRP A 129 -3.45 -4.14 -2.36
N VAL A 130 -2.51 -3.46 -1.75
CA VAL A 130 -1.29 -2.96 -2.37
C VAL A 130 -0.10 -3.67 -1.74
N VAL A 131 0.80 -4.24 -2.57
CA VAL A 131 2.08 -4.79 -2.14
C VAL A 131 3.19 -3.98 -2.78
N LYS A 132 4.17 -3.55 -1.98
CA LYS A 132 5.31 -2.74 -2.40
C LYS A 132 6.61 -3.49 -2.17
N PHE A 133 7.45 -3.54 -3.18
CA PHE A 133 8.81 -4.01 -3.08
C PHE A 133 9.76 -2.85 -3.31
N ARG A 134 10.62 -2.55 -2.33
CA ARG A 134 11.72 -1.62 -2.51
C ARG A 134 12.98 -2.41 -2.75
N VAL A 135 13.57 -2.23 -3.92
CA VAL A 135 14.76 -2.93 -4.38
C VAL A 135 15.95 -2.00 -4.29
N ARG A 136 17.07 -2.52 -3.82
CA ARG A 136 18.38 -1.86 -3.89
C ARG A 136 19.41 -2.86 -4.43
N ALA A 137 19.92 -2.59 -5.62
CA ALA A 137 20.94 -3.38 -6.29
C ALA A 137 21.93 -2.47 -7.03
N THR A 138 22.81 -3.01 -7.85
CA THR A 138 23.84 -2.26 -8.60
C THR A 138 23.23 -1.16 -9.50
N ALA A 139 22.07 -1.41 -10.11
CA ALA A 139 21.38 -0.43 -10.94
C ALA A 139 20.72 0.72 -10.14
N GLY A 140 20.86 0.72 -8.81
CA GLY A 140 20.33 1.73 -7.91
C GLY A 140 19.14 1.25 -7.07
N ALA A 141 18.54 2.17 -6.32
CA ALA A 141 17.32 1.92 -5.55
C ALA A 141 16.09 2.29 -6.37
N ASP A 142 15.03 1.47 -6.28
CA ASP A 142 13.75 1.74 -6.93
C ASP A 142 12.61 0.98 -6.23
N SER A 143 11.37 1.27 -6.59
CA SER A 143 10.17 0.67 -5.98
C SER A 143 9.24 0.08 -7.04
N LEU A 144 8.62 -1.03 -6.70
CA LEU A 144 7.58 -1.68 -7.50
C LEU A 144 6.29 -1.76 -6.66
N VAL A 145 5.17 -1.49 -7.30
CA VAL A 145 3.84 -1.50 -6.66
C VAL A 145 2.94 -2.47 -7.42
N PHE A 146 2.37 -3.40 -6.68
CA PHE A 146 1.40 -4.38 -7.20
C PHE A 146 0.05 -4.17 -6.53
N ASN A 147 -1.01 -4.09 -7.33
CA ASN A 147 -2.37 -4.14 -6.83
C ASN A 147 -2.88 -5.59 -6.89
N LEU A 148 -3.61 -5.99 -5.87
CA LEU A 148 -4.22 -7.31 -5.78
C LEU A 148 -5.71 -7.14 -5.47
N LYS A 149 -6.52 -7.99 -6.06
CA LYS A 149 -7.93 -8.13 -5.72
C LYS A 149 -8.16 -9.54 -5.17
N LEU A 150 -8.57 -9.62 -3.91
CA LEU A 150 -8.83 -10.86 -3.19
C LEU A 150 -10.32 -11.01 -2.89
#